data_304fe06b1b5cc92c4a659859a78f4fe5
#
_entry.id   304fe06b1b5cc92c4a659859a78f4fe5
#
_cell.length_a   1.000
_cell.length_b   1.000
_cell.length_c   1.000
_cell.angle_alpha   90.00
_cell.angle_beta   90.00
_cell.angle_gamma   90.00
#
_symmetry.space_group_name_H-M   'P 1'
#
loop_
_entity.id
_entity.type
_entity.pdbx_description
1 polymer ?
#
loop_
_entity_poly.entity_id
_entity_poly.type
_entity_poly.pdbx_seq_one_letter_code
_entity_poly.pdbx_strand_id
1 'polypeptide(L)'
;MQAMAFVVLLVLQSGVNTVAGQAPPQQQRPSLPPIPIKGDTTHTLSRHFTPASGAKKAPDAKGFIQRWLVMEPVKKDIPRNNIFTDNYLRTTFSTDNFSNDYTTVPKNGEKVTVGNQELKWYALDSKAFNFNLYHFTYALNKPVYGILVWLVTVIDCPEEMKNVRMAAGCNSGSMWWLNGQEVLMLSGDRDMIVDNGTSSLLTLKKGKNIIRGAVINGPGMANFCVRFLDEKGVPIKNFSISYE
;
A
#
# COMPACT_ATOMS: atom_id res chain seq x y z
N MET A 1 -55.73 35.01 70.42
CA MET A 1 -55.20 35.76 69.24
C MET A 1 -54.04 35.02 68.69
N GLN A 2 -54.20 34.20 67.61
CA GLN A 2 -53.19 33.47 66.94
C GLN A 2 -52.74 34.27 65.71
N ALA A 3 -51.46 34.59 65.63
CA ALA A 3 -50.89 35.24 64.46
C ALA A 3 -50.48 34.21 63.44
N MET A 4 -51.07 34.28 62.27
CA MET A 4 -50.67 33.44 61.09
C MET A 4 -49.53 34.09 60.38
N ALA A 5 -48.37 33.40 60.32
CA ALA A 5 -47.18 33.79 59.52
C ALA A 5 -47.37 33.22 58.10
N PHE A 6 -47.38 34.09 57.08
CA PHE A 6 -47.32 33.74 55.68
C PHE A 6 -45.86 33.53 55.28
N VAL A 7 -45.50 32.31 54.87
CA VAL A 7 -44.20 32.02 54.26
C VAL A 7 -44.37 32.19 52.74
N VAL A 8 -43.70 33.16 52.17
CA VAL A 8 -43.58 33.35 50.70
C VAL A 8 -42.44 32.50 50.19
N LEU A 9 -42.74 31.48 49.42
CA LEU A 9 -41.76 30.64 48.75
C LEU A 9 -41.35 31.31 47.46
N LEU A 10 -40.13 31.85 47.38
CA LEU A 10 -39.54 32.33 46.14
C LEU A 10 -39.01 31.14 45.35
N VAL A 11 -39.63 30.79 44.23
CA VAL A 11 -39.13 29.85 43.29
C VAL A 11 -38.15 30.55 42.33
N LEU A 12 -36.87 30.32 42.52
CA LEU A 12 -35.84 30.72 41.58
C LEU A 12 -35.84 29.75 40.41
N GLN A 13 -36.37 30.17 39.27
CA GLN A 13 -36.18 29.45 37.99
C GLN A 13 -34.79 29.70 37.48
N SER A 14 -33.89 28.74 37.67
CA SER A 14 -32.59 28.68 36.97
C SER A 14 -32.82 28.26 35.52
N GLY A 15 -32.81 29.23 34.62
CA GLY A 15 -32.79 28.97 33.17
C GLY A 15 -31.51 28.28 32.79
N VAL A 16 -31.56 27.01 32.50
CA VAL A 16 -30.45 26.28 31.87
C VAL A 16 -30.42 26.66 30.40
N ASN A 17 -29.55 27.60 30.01
CA ASN A 17 -29.26 27.84 28.61
C ASN A 17 -28.50 26.63 28.08
N THR A 18 -29.19 25.70 27.43
CA THR A 18 -28.57 24.68 26.59
C THR A 18 -27.95 25.36 25.36
N VAL A 19 -26.66 25.59 25.41
CA VAL A 19 -25.87 25.93 24.22
C VAL A 19 -25.95 24.71 23.30
N ALA A 20 -26.71 24.82 22.22
CA ALA A 20 -26.74 23.82 21.16
C ALA A 20 -25.32 23.71 20.62
N GLY A 21 -24.63 22.64 20.97
CA GLY A 21 -23.28 22.35 20.44
C GLY A 21 -23.39 22.26 18.92
N GLN A 22 -22.72 23.15 18.21
CA GLN A 22 -22.53 23.02 16.77
C GLN A 22 -21.87 21.67 16.51
N ALA A 23 -22.50 20.84 15.68
CA ALA A 23 -21.88 19.62 15.20
C ALA A 23 -20.51 19.95 14.59
N PRO A 24 -19.47 19.16 14.88
CA PRO A 24 -18.16 19.41 14.30
C PRO A 24 -18.28 19.45 12.78
N PRO A 25 -17.54 20.34 12.09
CA PRO A 25 -17.59 20.43 10.63
C PRO A 25 -17.29 19.05 10.06
N GLN A 26 -18.23 18.54 9.26
CA GLN A 26 -18.02 17.29 8.53
C GLN A 26 -16.79 17.49 7.65
N GLN A 27 -15.70 16.82 7.96
CA GLN A 27 -14.56 16.74 7.05
C GLN A 27 -15.07 16.16 5.74
N GLN A 28 -15.13 16.98 4.70
CA GLN A 28 -15.42 16.53 3.35
C GLN A 28 -14.36 15.47 3.01
N ARG A 29 -14.82 14.23 2.85
CA ARG A 29 -13.93 13.18 2.34
C ARG A 29 -13.36 13.64 1.00
N PRO A 30 -12.04 13.53 0.76
CA PRO A 30 -11.48 13.84 -0.53
C PRO A 30 -12.27 13.12 -1.62
N SER A 31 -12.63 13.84 -2.69
CA SER A 31 -13.30 13.23 -3.82
C SER A 31 -12.41 12.11 -4.37
N LEU A 32 -12.99 10.94 -4.65
CA LEU A 32 -12.24 9.86 -5.29
C LEU A 32 -11.70 10.34 -6.63
N PRO A 33 -10.46 9.95 -7.00
CA PRO A 33 -9.93 10.23 -8.32
C PRO A 33 -10.89 9.69 -9.41
N PRO A 34 -10.95 10.31 -10.59
CA PRO A 34 -11.87 9.91 -11.65
C PRO A 34 -11.56 8.48 -12.13
N ILE A 35 -12.62 7.72 -12.42
CA ILE A 35 -12.47 6.41 -13.06
C ILE A 35 -11.96 6.59 -14.51
N PRO A 36 -11.05 5.73 -15.01
CA PRO A 36 -10.53 5.82 -16.35
C PRO A 36 -11.64 5.82 -17.42
N ILE A 37 -11.53 6.73 -18.38
CA ILE A 37 -12.38 6.76 -19.57
C ILE A 37 -11.68 5.91 -20.64
N LYS A 38 -12.40 4.94 -21.22
CA LYS A 38 -11.86 4.09 -22.28
C LYS A 38 -11.32 4.95 -23.44
N GLY A 39 -10.05 4.75 -23.81
CA GLY A 39 -9.38 5.53 -24.86
C GLY A 39 -8.76 6.85 -24.39
N ASP A 40 -8.75 7.13 -23.08
CA ASP A 40 -8.00 8.28 -22.55
C ASP A 40 -6.50 8.09 -22.74
N THR A 41 -5.90 8.95 -23.56
CA THR A 41 -4.45 8.94 -23.85
C THR A 41 -3.65 9.90 -22.96
N THR A 42 -4.30 10.64 -22.09
CA THR A 42 -3.65 11.63 -21.22
C THR A 42 -2.88 10.98 -20.08
N HIS A 43 -3.21 9.73 -19.72
CA HIS A 43 -2.59 8.96 -18.64
C HIS A 43 -1.88 7.72 -19.19
N THR A 44 -0.73 7.91 -19.82
CA THR A 44 0.10 6.80 -20.31
C THR A 44 1.08 6.31 -19.26
N LEU A 45 1.52 5.04 -19.37
CA LEU A 45 2.56 4.50 -18.50
C LEU A 45 3.82 5.37 -18.49
N SER A 46 4.22 5.87 -19.64
CA SER A 46 5.44 6.68 -19.81
C SER A 46 5.43 8.00 -19.03
N ARG A 47 4.27 8.48 -18.58
CA ARG A 47 4.18 9.68 -17.74
C ARG A 47 4.74 9.43 -16.33
N HIS A 48 4.49 8.26 -15.78
CA HIS A 48 4.81 7.92 -14.39
C HIS A 48 5.91 6.87 -14.25
N PHE A 49 6.13 6.08 -15.30
CA PHE A 49 7.04 4.95 -15.30
C PHE A 49 7.92 4.94 -16.54
N THR A 50 9.06 4.27 -16.44
CA THR A 50 9.86 3.85 -17.59
C THR A 50 9.93 2.33 -17.63
N PRO A 51 9.94 1.68 -18.81
CA PRO A 51 10.25 0.26 -18.90
C PRO A 51 11.60 -0.02 -18.25
N ALA A 52 11.65 -1.03 -17.36
CA ALA A 52 12.90 -1.41 -16.76
C ALA A 52 13.83 -2.01 -17.81
N SER A 53 15.10 -1.61 -17.79
CA SER A 53 16.14 -2.22 -18.63
C SER A 53 16.74 -3.46 -17.93
N GLY A 54 17.42 -4.34 -18.67
CA GLY A 54 18.18 -5.47 -18.11
C GLY A 54 19.38 -5.05 -17.23
N ALA A 55 19.82 -3.78 -17.31
CA ALA A 55 20.87 -3.27 -16.45
C ALA A 55 20.39 -3.12 -15.01
N LYS A 56 21.22 -3.51 -14.03
CA LYS A 56 20.93 -3.31 -12.61
C LYS A 56 20.85 -1.82 -12.28
N LYS A 57 19.99 -1.45 -11.34
CA LYS A 57 19.75 -0.07 -10.88
C LYS A 57 20.01 0.03 -9.39
N ALA A 58 20.67 1.10 -8.94
CA ALA A 58 20.73 1.42 -7.51
C ALA A 58 19.36 1.87 -6.98
N PRO A 59 19.07 1.74 -5.67
CA PRO A 59 17.97 2.45 -5.05
C PRO A 59 18.14 3.96 -5.19
N ASP A 60 17.08 4.72 -4.97
CA ASP A 60 17.17 6.18 -5.05
C ASP A 60 18.05 6.79 -3.92
N ALA A 61 18.24 8.11 -3.93
CA ALA A 61 19.05 8.81 -2.95
C ALA A 61 18.57 8.61 -1.50
N LYS A 62 17.30 8.25 -1.30
CA LYS A 62 16.69 7.97 0.01
C LYS A 62 16.54 6.47 0.30
N GLY A 63 17.09 5.59 -0.55
CA GLY A 63 17.08 4.14 -0.40
C GLY A 63 15.81 3.44 -0.92
N PHE A 64 14.89 4.14 -1.56
CA PHE A 64 13.66 3.53 -2.07
C PHE A 64 13.90 2.64 -3.28
N ILE A 65 13.17 1.52 -3.30
CA ILE A 65 13.15 0.55 -4.40
C ILE A 65 12.12 1.02 -5.41
N GLN A 66 12.58 1.50 -6.56
CA GLN A 66 11.72 2.04 -7.62
C GLN A 66 11.44 1.04 -8.74
N ARG A 67 12.21 -0.05 -8.85
CA ARG A 67 12.08 -1.07 -9.91
C ARG A 67 11.28 -2.26 -9.43
N TRP A 68 10.22 -2.60 -10.18
CA TRP A 68 9.32 -3.69 -9.87
C TRP A 68 8.82 -4.40 -11.11
N LEU A 69 8.65 -5.72 -11.01
CA LEU A 69 7.67 -6.46 -11.80
C LEU A 69 6.32 -6.24 -11.14
N VAL A 70 5.36 -5.75 -11.90
CA VAL A 70 4.02 -5.43 -11.43
C VAL A 70 3.01 -6.17 -12.29
N MET A 71 2.15 -6.96 -11.67
CA MET A 71 1.07 -7.69 -12.35
C MET A 71 -0.10 -6.75 -12.60
N GLU A 72 -0.81 -6.93 -13.72
CA GLU A 72 -2.13 -6.32 -13.90
C GLU A 72 -3.03 -6.62 -12.69
N PRO A 73 -3.95 -5.70 -12.34
CA PRO A 73 -4.75 -5.86 -11.14
C PRO A 73 -5.72 -7.03 -11.23
N VAL A 74 -5.76 -7.86 -10.21
CA VAL A 74 -6.88 -8.77 -9.95
C VAL A 74 -8.05 -7.90 -9.50
N LYS A 75 -9.15 -7.92 -10.26
CA LYS A 75 -10.36 -7.20 -9.87
C LYS A 75 -11.02 -7.89 -8.68
N LYS A 76 -11.35 -7.11 -7.66
CA LYS A 76 -12.04 -7.56 -6.44
C LYS A 76 -13.30 -6.73 -6.21
N ASP A 77 -14.29 -7.31 -5.56
CA ASP A 77 -15.47 -6.56 -5.10
C ASP A 77 -15.20 -6.05 -3.68
N ILE A 78 -14.64 -4.83 -3.59
CA ILE A 78 -14.23 -4.20 -2.34
C ILE A 78 -14.92 -2.84 -2.22
N PRO A 79 -16.06 -2.75 -1.53
CA PRO A 79 -16.81 -1.51 -1.41
C PRO A 79 -16.17 -0.49 -0.46
N ARG A 80 -15.31 -0.93 0.47
CA ARG A 80 -14.66 -0.10 1.50
C ARG A 80 -13.41 -0.78 2.08
N ASN A 81 -12.48 0.03 2.60
CA ASN A 81 -11.17 -0.45 3.07
C ASN A 81 -11.16 -1.00 4.50
N ASN A 82 -12.19 -0.74 5.30
CA ASN A 82 -12.22 -1.19 6.70
C ASN A 82 -12.34 -2.71 6.87
N ILE A 83 -12.47 -3.46 5.77
CA ILE A 83 -12.50 -4.93 5.78
C ILE A 83 -11.09 -5.55 5.82
N PHE A 84 -10.02 -4.79 5.59
CA PHE A 84 -8.65 -5.31 5.49
C PHE A 84 -8.06 -5.69 6.84
N THR A 85 -8.66 -6.68 7.50
CA THR A 85 -8.08 -7.32 8.68
C THR A 85 -6.96 -8.27 8.29
N ASP A 86 -6.11 -8.66 9.25
CA ASP A 86 -5.03 -9.62 9.04
C ASP A 86 -5.54 -10.93 8.41
N ASN A 87 -6.63 -11.46 8.94
CA ASN A 87 -7.22 -12.70 8.41
C ASN A 87 -7.75 -12.52 6.98
N TYR A 88 -8.38 -11.38 6.68
CA TYR A 88 -8.84 -11.08 5.32
C TYR A 88 -7.67 -11.04 4.34
N LEU A 89 -6.57 -10.35 4.69
CA LEU A 89 -5.38 -10.25 3.85
C LEU A 89 -4.76 -11.62 3.62
N ARG A 90 -4.54 -12.43 4.67
CA ARG A 90 -3.98 -13.78 4.54
C ARG A 90 -4.83 -14.67 3.64
N THR A 91 -6.13 -14.68 3.84
CA THR A 91 -7.05 -15.49 3.03
C THR A 91 -7.04 -15.01 1.58
N THR A 92 -7.17 -13.71 1.34
CA THR A 92 -7.23 -13.17 -0.02
C THR A 92 -5.93 -13.39 -0.79
N PHE A 93 -4.77 -13.14 -0.17
CA PHE A 93 -3.49 -13.32 -0.85
C PHE A 93 -3.11 -14.79 -1.04
N SER A 94 -3.63 -15.71 -0.25
CA SER A 94 -3.46 -17.14 -0.52
C SER A 94 -4.38 -17.64 -1.64
N THR A 95 -5.62 -17.15 -1.70
CA THR A 95 -6.62 -17.57 -2.71
C THR A 95 -6.32 -16.98 -4.08
N ASP A 96 -5.96 -15.69 -4.15
CA ASP A 96 -5.69 -14.98 -5.41
C ASP A 96 -4.19 -14.92 -5.71
N ASN A 97 -3.48 -15.98 -5.40
CA ASN A 97 -2.04 -16.09 -5.59
C ASN A 97 -1.71 -16.46 -7.05
N PHE A 98 -0.64 -15.89 -7.58
CA PHE A 98 -0.15 -16.22 -8.93
C PHE A 98 0.82 -17.41 -8.95
N SER A 99 1.43 -17.74 -7.80
CA SER A 99 2.33 -18.88 -7.62
C SER A 99 2.41 -19.28 -6.16
N ASN A 100 2.35 -20.57 -5.88
CA ASN A 100 2.57 -21.11 -4.52
C ASN A 100 4.03 -21.08 -4.09
N ASP A 101 4.96 -20.96 -5.03
CA ASP A 101 6.37 -20.66 -4.73
C ASP A 101 6.55 -19.14 -4.58
N TYR A 102 6.71 -18.71 -3.35
CA TYR A 102 6.90 -17.29 -3.00
C TYR A 102 8.26 -16.73 -3.41
N THR A 103 9.14 -17.56 -3.99
CA THR A 103 10.40 -17.16 -4.60
C THR A 103 10.33 -17.06 -6.12
N THR A 104 9.18 -17.31 -6.73
CA THR A 104 8.98 -17.16 -8.17
C THR A 104 9.19 -15.71 -8.62
N VAL A 105 10.07 -15.52 -9.60
CA VAL A 105 10.29 -14.25 -10.29
C VAL A 105 9.70 -14.36 -11.70
N PRO A 106 8.57 -13.70 -11.98
CA PRO A 106 7.93 -13.71 -13.30
C PRO A 106 8.81 -12.99 -14.34
N LYS A 107 8.55 -13.27 -15.63
CA LYS A 107 9.22 -12.54 -16.72
C LYS A 107 8.40 -11.30 -17.13
N ASN A 108 9.10 -10.27 -17.60
CA ASN A 108 8.43 -9.12 -18.21
C ASN A 108 7.60 -9.57 -19.42
N GLY A 109 6.32 -9.22 -19.45
CA GLY A 109 5.39 -9.61 -20.51
C GLY A 109 4.74 -10.99 -20.32
N GLU A 110 5.17 -11.76 -19.32
CA GLU A 110 4.57 -13.06 -18.98
C GLU A 110 3.09 -12.89 -18.61
N LYS A 111 2.29 -13.86 -19.02
CA LYS A 111 0.87 -13.94 -18.66
C LYS A 111 0.68 -15.06 -17.65
N VAL A 112 -0.17 -14.81 -16.68
CA VAL A 112 -0.53 -15.77 -15.63
C VAL A 112 -2.04 -15.73 -15.40
N THR A 113 -2.63 -16.86 -15.04
CA THR A 113 -4.03 -16.92 -14.65
C THR A 113 -4.16 -16.87 -13.14
N VAL A 114 -4.93 -15.92 -12.64
CA VAL A 114 -5.31 -15.83 -11.22
C VAL A 114 -6.84 -15.89 -11.14
N GLY A 115 -7.36 -16.91 -10.49
CA GLY A 115 -8.78 -17.23 -10.55
C GLY A 115 -9.23 -17.47 -12.00
N ASN A 116 -10.12 -16.64 -12.52
CA ASN A 116 -10.62 -16.66 -13.92
C ASN A 116 -10.07 -15.50 -14.77
N GLN A 117 -9.04 -14.80 -14.32
CA GLN A 117 -8.48 -13.62 -14.98
C GLN A 117 -7.09 -13.94 -15.55
N GLU A 118 -6.88 -13.71 -16.85
CA GLU A 118 -5.56 -13.72 -17.47
C GLU A 118 -4.94 -12.34 -17.29
N LEU A 119 -3.77 -12.27 -16.64
CA LEU A 119 -3.09 -11.05 -16.20
C LEU A 119 -1.65 -11.06 -16.68
N LYS A 120 -1.13 -9.89 -17.04
CA LYS A 120 0.21 -9.72 -17.58
C LYS A 120 1.14 -8.99 -16.61
N TRP A 121 2.42 -9.37 -16.63
CA TRP A 121 3.49 -8.74 -15.85
C TRP A 121 4.19 -7.63 -16.65
N TYR A 122 4.56 -6.56 -15.96
CA TYR A 122 5.28 -5.41 -16.49
C TYR A 122 6.49 -5.09 -15.62
N ALA A 123 7.69 -5.09 -16.21
CA ALA A 123 8.90 -4.61 -15.55
C ALA A 123 9.00 -3.08 -15.71
N LEU A 124 8.87 -2.34 -14.63
CA LEU A 124 8.78 -0.89 -14.63
C LEU A 124 9.68 -0.24 -13.57
N ASP A 125 10.25 0.89 -13.92
CA ASP A 125 10.87 1.84 -12.98
C ASP A 125 9.91 2.98 -12.69
N SER A 126 9.54 3.18 -11.43
CA SER A 126 8.80 4.38 -11.03
C SER A 126 9.69 5.62 -11.16
N LYS A 127 9.14 6.72 -11.66
CA LYS A 127 9.80 8.03 -11.70
C LYS A 127 9.76 8.76 -10.36
N ALA A 128 8.93 8.30 -9.42
CA ALA A 128 8.84 8.79 -8.04
C ALA A 128 9.46 7.77 -7.06
N PHE A 129 9.66 8.18 -5.81
CA PHE A 129 10.13 7.29 -4.74
C PHE A 129 9.12 6.18 -4.40
N ASN A 130 7.83 6.45 -4.60
CA ASN A 130 6.72 5.51 -4.45
C ASN A 130 6.28 4.94 -5.80
N PHE A 131 5.61 3.81 -5.77
CA PHE A 131 4.95 3.23 -6.93
C PHE A 131 3.45 3.52 -6.84
N ASN A 132 2.93 4.28 -7.80
CA ASN A 132 1.52 4.65 -7.84
C ASN A 132 0.72 3.63 -8.68
N LEU A 133 0.05 2.71 -7.99
CA LEU A 133 -0.76 1.66 -8.61
C LEU A 133 -2.00 2.21 -9.31
N TYR A 134 -2.58 3.31 -8.80
CA TYR A 134 -3.69 3.99 -9.48
C TYR A 134 -3.28 4.43 -10.90
N HIS A 135 -2.13 5.11 -11.04
CA HIS A 135 -1.64 5.52 -12.35
C HIS A 135 -1.22 4.35 -13.23
N PHE A 136 -0.69 3.27 -12.65
CA PHE A 136 -0.38 2.04 -13.37
C PHE A 136 -1.63 1.42 -13.98
N THR A 137 -2.65 1.17 -13.18
CA THR A 137 -3.88 0.52 -13.63
C THR A 137 -4.68 1.42 -14.56
N TYR A 138 -4.73 2.73 -14.28
CA TYR A 138 -5.38 3.72 -15.14
C TYR A 138 -4.78 3.72 -16.55
N ALA A 139 -3.45 3.79 -16.65
CA ALA A 139 -2.75 3.81 -17.95
C ALA A 139 -2.95 2.53 -18.77
N LEU A 140 -3.33 1.42 -18.13
CA LEU A 140 -3.66 0.17 -18.80
C LEU A 140 -5.16 0.01 -19.11
N ASN A 141 -5.99 1.01 -18.82
CA ASN A 141 -7.46 0.94 -18.89
C ASN A 141 -8.01 -0.25 -18.07
N LYS A 142 -7.41 -0.51 -16.91
CA LYS A 142 -7.81 -1.56 -15.96
C LYS A 142 -8.56 -0.93 -14.76
N PRO A 143 -9.27 -1.72 -13.97
CA PRO A 143 -9.89 -1.21 -12.73
C PRO A 143 -8.88 -0.51 -11.83
N VAL A 144 -9.25 0.64 -11.29
CA VAL A 144 -8.40 1.43 -10.35
C VAL A 144 -8.85 1.27 -8.91
N TYR A 145 -10.07 0.78 -8.69
CA TYR A 145 -10.67 0.51 -7.38
C TYR A 145 -11.08 -0.95 -7.28
N GLY A 146 -11.07 -1.46 -6.06
CA GLY A 146 -11.34 -2.88 -5.82
C GLY A 146 -10.30 -3.73 -6.52
N ILE A 147 -9.04 -3.55 -6.20
CA ILE A 147 -7.91 -4.20 -6.86
C ILE A 147 -6.97 -4.87 -5.86
N LEU A 148 -6.41 -5.99 -6.29
CA LEU A 148 -5.24 -6.62 -5.70
C LEU A 148 -4.14 -6.65 -6.75
N VAL A 149 -2.94 -6.21 -6.40
CA VAL A 149 -1.78 -6.15 -7.29
C VAL A 149 -0.61 -6.90 -6.66
N TRP A 150 -0.05 -7.85 -7.41
CA TRP A 150 1.17 -8.55 -7.05
C TRP A 150 2.40 -7.83 -7.59
N LEU A 151 3.46 -7.88 -6.81
CA LEU A 151 4.70 -7.16 -7.04
C LEU A 151 5.88 -8.09 -6.78
N VAL A 152 6.89 -8.05 -7.63
CA VAL A 152 8.15 -8.78 -7.41
C VAL A 152 9.32 -7.88 -7.79
N THR A 153 10.39 -7.91 -7.01
CA THR A 153 11.67 -7.31 -7.36
C THR A 153 12.81 -8.17 -6.82
N VAL A 154 13.95 -8.09 -7.45
CA VAL A 154 15.17 -8.78 -7.00
C VAL A 154 16.19 -7.75 -6.60
N ILE A 155 16.72 -7.85 -5.40
CA ILE A 155 17.88 -7.06 -4.97
C ILE A 155 19.11 -7.96 -4.92
N ASP A 156 20.25 -7.41 -5.32
CA ASP A 156 21.54 -8.11 -5.31
C ASP A 156 22.49 -7.37 -4.37
N CYS A 157 22.85 -8.04 -3.29
CA CYS A 157 23.68 -7.51 -2.22
C CYS A 157 25.13 -7.96 -2.42
N PRO A 158 26.11 -7.04 -2.38
CA PRO A 158 27.54 -7.39 -2.57
C PRO A 158 28.08 -8.25 -1.41
N GLU A 159 27.45 -8.16 -0.25
CA GLU A 159 27.78 -8.90 0.96
C GLU A 159 26.52 -9.24 1.76
N GLU A 160 26.65 -10.10 2.77
CA GLU A 160 25.56 -10.36 3.72
C GLU A 160 25.36 -9.12 4.61
N MET A 161 24.11 -8.67 4.77
CA MET A 161 23.74 -7.57 5.66
C MET A 161 22.78 -8.08 6.72
N LYS A 162 23.23 -8.09 7.98
CA LYS A 162 22.46 -8.49 9.14
C LYS A 162 21.78 -7.30 9.80
N ASN A 163 20.78 -7.61 10.62
CA ASN A 163 20.06 -6.63 11.44
C ASN A 163 19.43 -5.49 10.62
N VAL A 164 18.96 -5.80 9.44
CA VAL A 164 18.22 -4.85 8.60
C VAL A 164 16.73 -4.97 8.83
N ARG A 165 15.97 -3.93 8.54
CA ARG A 165 14.50 -3.94 8.54
C ARG A 165 13.98 -3.57 7.16
N MET A 166 13.00 -4.30 6.67
CA MET A 166 12.17 -3.81 5.56
C MET A 166 11.22 -2.77 6.13
N ALA A 167 11.20 -1.59 5.54
CA ALA A 167 10.26 -0.53 5.85
C ALA A 167 9.36 -0.29 4.65
N ALA A 168 8.05 -0.26 4.87
CA ALA A 168 7.07 -0.04 3.83
C ALA A 168 5.99 0.95 4.25
N GLY A 169 5.45 1.65 3.27
CA GLY A 169 4.21 2.40 3.36
C GLY A 169 3.28 2.01 2.22
N CYS A 170 1.99 1.89 2.48
CA CYS A 170 1.01 1.66 1.43
C CYS A 170 -0.34 2.30 1.81
N ASN A 171 -1.17 2.57 0.80
CA ASN A 171 -2.59 2.77 1.03
C ASN A 171 -3.25 1.40 1.26
N SER A 172 -4.20 1.36 2.20
CA SER A 172 -4.96 0.17 2.54
C SER A 172 -4.08 -1.02 2.98
N GLY A 173 -4.33 -2.24 2.50
CA GLY A 173 -3.65 -3.43 3.00
C GLY A 173 -2.50 -3.89 2.12
N SER A 174 -1.42 -4.41 2.74
CA SER A 174 -0.34 -5.08 2.02
C SER A 174 0.34 -6.17 2.84
N MET A 175 0.95 -7.13 2.13
CA MET A 175 1.84 -8.14 2.73
C MET A 175 3.12 -8.25 1.90
N TRP A 176 4.22 -8.53 2.60
CA TRP A 176 5.56 -8.56 2.03
C TRP A 176 6.32 -9.81 2.45
N TRP A 177 7.01 -10.40 1.50
CA TRP A 177 7.84 -11.58 1.70
C TRP A 177 9.27 -11.29 1.22
N LEU A 178 10.23 -11.81 1.95
CA LEU A 178 11.65 -11.82 1.59
C LEU A 178 12.11 -13.28 1.46
N ASN A 179 12.60 -13.65 0.28
CA ASN A 179 13.06 -15.02 0.00
C ASN A 179 12.02 -16.10 0.38
N GLY A 180 10.75 -15.83 0.11
CA GLY A 180 9.62 -16.72 0.38
C GLY A 180 9.07 -16.67 1.81
N GLN A 181 9.71 -15.98 2.73
CA GLN A 181 9.24 -15.83 4.12
C GLN A 181 8.47 -14.51 4.29
N GLU A 182 7.29 -14.56 4.92
CA GLU A 182 6.55 -13.37 5.30
C GLU A 182 7.35 -12.55 6.32
N VAL A 183 7.52 -11.26 6.03
CA VAL A 183 8.33 -10.35 6.87
C VAL A 183 7.57 -9.12 7.36
N LEU A 184 6.51 -8.72 6.66
CA LEU A 184 5.74 -7.54 7.04
C LEU A 184 4.31 -7.63 6.51
N MET A 185 3.34 -7.28 7.34
CA MET A 185 1.95 -7.09 6.96
C MET A 185 1.46 -5.74 7.47
N LEU A 186 0.77 -5.00 6.61
CA LEU A 186 0.09 -3.75 6.92
C LEU A 186 -1.39 -3.94 6.66
N SER A 187 -2.19 -4.01 7.71
CA SER A 187 -3.65 -4.18 7.65
C SER A 187 -4.38 -2.88 7.95
N GLY A 188 -5.66 -2.83 7.65
CA GLY A 188 -6.55 -1.69 7.91
C GLY A 188 -6.68 -0.73 6.72
N ASP A 189 -7.47 0.32 6.95
CA ASP A 189 -7.60 1.47 6.03
C ASP A 189 -6.48 2.47 6.36
N ARG A 190 -5.52 2.62 5.47
CA ARG A 190 -4.28 3.35 5.73
C ARG A 190 -3.99 4.36 4.63
N ASP A 191 -3.38 5.45 5.02
CA ASP A 191 -2.69 6.34 4.10
C ASP A 191 -1.26 5.85 3.83
N MET A 192 -0.75 6.12 2.63
CA MET A 192 0.65 5.81 2.29
C MET A 192 1.58 6.80 2.98
N ILE A 193 2.10 6.41 4.13
CA ILE A 193 3.08 7.14 4.91
C ILE A 193 4.41 6.37 4.82
N VAL A 194 5.49 7.10 4.57
CA VAL A 194 6.85 6.52 4.50
C VAL A 194 7.18 5.81 5.81
N ASP A 195 7.70 4.56 5.71
CA ASP A 195 8.12 3.73 6.84
C ASP A 195 7.03 3.49 7.91
N ASN A 196 5.77 3.59 7.52
CA ASN A 196 4.64 3.40 8.45
C ASN A 196 4.58 1.98 9.04
N GLY A 197 5.18 1.00 8.37
CA GLY A 197 5.40 -0.33 8.90
C GLY A 197 6.83 -0.80 8.69
N THR A 198 7.38 -1.48 9.71
CA THR A 198 8.70 -2.07 9.65
C THR A 198 8.68 -3.53 10.09
N SER A 199 9.46 -4.36 9.42
CA SER A 199 9.64 -5.75 9.79
C SER A 199 10.41 -5.90 11.11
N SER A 200 10.45 -7.13 11.64
CA SER A 200 11.50 -7.56 12.56
C SER A 200 12.87 -7.44 11.89
N LEU A 201 13.94 -7.67 12.65
CA LEU A 201 15.30 -7.71 12.11
C LEU A 201 15.44 -8.88 11.13
N LEU A 202 16.01 -8.61 9.97
CA LEU A 202 16.21 -9.52 8.85
C LEU A 202 17.69 -9.66 8.53
N THR A 203 18.01 -10.66 7.73
CA THR A 203 19.30 -10.79 7.05
C THR A 203 19.08 -10.79 5.55
N LEU A 204 19.69 -9.84 4.86
CA LEU A 204 19.82 -9.88 3.40
C LEU A 204 21.04 -10.72 3.07
N LYS A 205 20.85 -11.81 2.30
CA LYS A 205 21.94 -12.70 1.90
C LYS A 205 22.85 -11.99 0.89
N LYS A 206 24.12 -12.34 0.86
CA LYS A 206 25.00 -12.01 -0.26
C LYS A 206 24.39 -12.55 -1.56
N GLY A 207 24.42 -11.75 -2.63
CA GLY A 207 23.79 -12.07 -3.91
C GLY A 207 22.30 -11.78 -3.92
N LYS A 208 21.53 -12.55 -4.70
CA LYS A 208 20.12 -12.31 -4.98
C LYS A 208 19.25 -12.55 -3.76
N ASN A 209 18.38 -11.58 -3.48
CA ASN A 209 17.27 -11.67 -2.56
C ASN A 209 15.98 -11.28 -3.30
N ILE A 210 14.95 -12.07 -3.16
CA ILE A 210 13.67 -11.87 -3.84
C ILE A 210 12.70 -11.22 -2.86
N ILE A 211 12.16 -10.07 -3.25
CA ILE A 211 11.10 -9.38 -2.53
C ILE A 211 9.81 -9.58 -3.32
N ARG A 212 8.80 -10.13 -2.67
CA ARG A 212 7.45 -10.24 -3.19
C ARG A 212 6.53 -9.38 -2.34
N GLY A 213 5.61 -8.69 -2.97
CA GLY A 213 4.59 -7.87 -2.32
C GLY A 213 3.21 -8.14 -2.89
N ALA A 214 2.20 -7.96 -2.07
CA ALA A 214 0.81 -7.88 -2.47
C ALA A 214 0.19 -6.63 -1.85
N VAL A 215 -0.45 -5.81 -2.67
CA VAL A 215 -1.17 -4.61 -2.24
C VAL A 215 -2.63 -4.75 -2.65
N ILE A 216 -3.54 -4.53 -1.71
CA ILE A 216 -4.99 -4.56 -1.96
C ILE A 216 -5.59 -3.22 -1.57
N ASN A 217 -6.47 -2.70 -2.42
CA ASN A 217 -7.12 -1.43 -2.21
C ASN A 217 -8.59 -1.48 -2.68
N GLY A 218 -9.47 -0.88 -1.92
CA GLY A 218 -10.85 -0.62 -2.32
C GLY A 218 -10.96 0.75 -3.00
N PRO A 219 -11.86 1.63 -2.56
CA PRO A 219 -11.94 3.00 -3.05
C PRO A 219 -10.72 3.83 -2.57
N GLY A 220 -10.26 4.77 -3.40
CA GLY A 220 -9.18 5.70 -3.06
C GLY A 220 -7.90 5.48 -3.85
N MET A 221 -6.86 6.22 -3.48
CA MET A 221 -5.54 6.09 -4.09
C MET A 221 -4.87 4.78 -3.66
N ALA A 222 -4.07 4.21 -4.55
CA ALA A 222 -3.29 3.01 -4.30
C ALA A 222 -1.82 3.31 -4.59
N ASN A 223 -1.04 3.44 -3.53
CA ASN A 223 0.40 3.69 -3.60
C ASN A 223 1.12 2.76 -2.65
N PHE A 224 2.39 2.49 -2.94
CA PHE A 224 3.29 1.89 -1.96
C PHE A 224 4.71 2.44 -2.12
N CYS A 225 5.50 2.33 -1.08
CA CYS A 225 6.95 2.52 -1.11
C CYS A 225 7.62 1.48 -0.22
N VAL A 226 8.84 1.06 -0.59
CA VAL A 226 9.64 0.09 0.16
C VAL A 226 11.10 0.52 0.15
N ARG A 227 11.75 0.36 1.30
CA ARG A 227 13.20 0.49 1.44
C ARG A 227 13.71 -0.40 2.59
N PHE A 228 15.02 -0.53 2.71
CA PHE A 228 15.64 -1.18 3.85
C PHE A 228 16.31 -0.14 4.74
N LEU A 229 16.21 -0.38 6.05
CA LEU A 229 16.82 0.44 7.09
C LEU A 229 17.78 -0.41 7.91
N ASP A 230 18.87 0.18 8.38
CA ASP A 230 19.74 -0.45 9.37
C ASP A 230 19.11 -0.38 10.79
N GLU A 231 19.82 -0.89 11.79
CA GLU A 231 19.39 -0.87 13.20
C GLU A 231 19.11 0.54 13.74
N LYS A 232 19.75 1.56 13.17
CA LYS A 232 19.61 2.97 13.56
C LYS A 232 18.52 3.70 12.78
N GLY A 233 17.83 2.99 11.87
CA GLY A 233 16.82 3.58 11.00
C GLY A 233 17.40 4.35 9.80
N VAL A 234 18.69 4.16 9.48
CA VAL A 234 19.32 4.80 8.32
C VAL A 234 19.06 3.98 7.06
N PRO A 235 18.64 4.60 5.94
CA PRO A 235 18.41 3.89 4.69
C PRO A 235 19.65 3.18 4.13
N ILE A 236 19.53 1.90 3.86
CA ILE A 236 20.56 1.07 3.22
C ILE A 236 20.47 1.27 1.71
N LYS A 237 21.61 1.50 1.06
CA LYS A 237 21.70 1.73 -0.39
C LYS A 237 22.76 0.84 -1.07
N ASN A 238 23.49 0.04 -0.30
CA ASN A 238 24.56 -0.81 -0.82
C ASN A 238 24.00 -2.12 -1.40
N PHE A 239 23.09 -2.01 -2.37
CA PHE A 239 22.59 -3.11 -3.18
C PHE A 239 22.17 -2.60 -4.56
N SER A 240 22.05 -3.49 -5.51
CA SER A 240 21.45 -3.18 -6.82
C SER A 240 20.12 -3.88 -6.98
N ILE A 241 19.26 -3.35 -7.86
CA ILE A 241 17.90 -3.81 -8.11
C ILE A 241 17.80 -4.33 -9.54
N SER A 242 17.24 -5.53 -9.70
CA SER A 242 16.87 -6.12 -10.98
C SER A 242 15.43 -6.63 -10.94
N TYR A 243 15.00 -7.25 -12.03
CA TYR A 243 13.73 -7.98 -12.12
C TYR A 243 13.93 -9.40 -12.69
N GLU A 244 15.20 -9.88 -12.67
CA GLU A 244 15.62 -11.19 -13.16
C GLU A 244 16.45 -11.93 -12.12
#